data_c0b77671dda30b2ac0a005d7b6d7ed42
#
_entry.id   c0b77671dda30b2ac0a005d7b6d7ed42
#
_cell.length_a   1.000
_cell.length_b   1.000
_cell.length_c   1.000
_cell.angle_alpha   90.00
_cell.angle_beta   90.00
_cell.angle_gamma   90.00
#
_symmetry.space_group_name_H-M   'P 1'
#
loop_
_entity.id
_entity.type
_entity.pdbx_description
1 polymer ?
#
loop_
_entity_poly.entity_id
_entity_poly.type
_entity_poly.pdbx_seq_one_letter_code
_entity_poly.pdbx_strand_id
1 'polypeptide(L)'
;MGQTVVIEDDRKSEVAGDFVTVYEAHYPRLVRALEIGGLDRPTAEDVAQEAFARTLGHWRRVRLGTNPPGYVYRTAFRLSRSHWKHEYPLETEQASRRDTAAEAASNLGLEAALSSMPARRRACATLCFVVGLTPKEAARSLGIAEGTVRKQLGLARDDLRYLVEEPEMPS
;
A
#
# COMPACT_ATOMS: atom_id res chain seq x y z
N MET A 1 -29.03 -35.27 -22.44
CA MET A 1 -27.79 -35.29 -21.67
C MET A 1 -26.82 -34.27 -22.30
N GLY A 2 -26.81 -33.01 -21.82
CA GLY A 2 -25.97 -32.02 -22.45
C GLY A 2 -26.22 -30.60 -21.96
N GLN A 3 -26.19 -30.37 -20.62
CA GLN A 3 -26.38 -29.00 -20.09
C GLN A 3 -25.49 -28.65 -18.89
N THR A 4 -24.53 -29.49 -18.52
CA THR A 4 -23.71 -29.24 -17.31
C THR A 4 -22.37 -28.57 -17.59
N VAL A 5 -21.90 -28.55 -18.85
CA VAL A 5 -20.56 -28.05 -19.21
C VAL A 5 -20.52 -26.53 -19.39
N VAL A 6 -21.61 -25.91 -19.84
CA VAL A 6 -21.66 -24.45 -20.12
C VAL A 6 -21.62 -23.59 -18.85
N ILE A 7 -22.19 -24.07 -17.76
CA ILE A 7 -22.29 -23.31 -16.50
C ILE A 7 -20.96 -23.19 -15.75
N GLU A 8 -20.07 -24.16 -15.94
CA GLU A 8 -18.75 -24.17 -15.26
C GLU A 8 -17.75 -23.24 -15.94
N ASP A 9 -17.87 -23.08 -17.25
CA ASP A 9 -17.01 -22.20 -18.05
C ASP A 9 -17.40 -20.72 -17.87
N ASP A 10 -18.69 -20.43 -17.83
CA ASP A 10 -19.21 -19.08 -17.52
C ASP A 10 -18.80 -18.61 -16.12
N ARG A 11 -18.88 -19.47 -15.11
CA ARG A 11 -18.43 -19.15 -13.75
C ARG A 11 -16.93 -18.92 -13.64
N LYS A 12 -16.12 -19.68 -14.40
CA LYS A 12 -14.68 -19.47 -14.46
C LYS A 12 -14.35 -18.16 -15.14
N SER A 13 -15.04 -17.81 -16.21
CA SER A 13 -14.89 -16.56 -16.96
C SER A 13 -15.27 -15.36 -16.11
N GLU A 14 -16.39 -15.41 -15.40
CA GLU A 14 -16.86 -14.38 -14.48
C GLU A 14 -15.86 -14.16 -13.30
N VAL A 15 -15.38 -15.25 -12.70
CA VAL A 15 -14.39 -15.22 -11.61
C VAL A 15 -13.05 -14.65 -12.07
N ALA A 16 -12.65 -14.95 -13.31
CA ALA A 16 -11.44 -14.38 -13.90
C ALA A 16 -11.63 -12.89 -14.22
N GLY A 17 -12.80 -12.50 -14.74
CA GLY A 17 -13.13 -11.10 -15.03
C GLY A 17 -13.10 -10.22 -13.78
N ASP A 18 -13.64 -10.67 -12.67
CA ASP A 18 -13.57 -9.97 -11.37
C ASP A 18 -12.13 -9.74 -10.92
N PHE A 19 -11.23 -10.73 -11.10
CA PHE A 19 -9.82 -10.58 -10.74
C PHE A 19 -9.11 -9.59 -11.65
N VAL A 20 -9.33 -9.66 -12.97
CA VAL A 20 -8.72 -8.76 -13.95
C VAL A 20 -9.11 -7.31 -13.64
N THR A 21 -10.37 -7.05 -13.35
CA THR A 21 -10.85 -5.72 -12.96
C THR A 21 -10.12 -5.19 -11.73
N VAL A 22 -9.93 -6.02 -10.71
CA VAL A 22 -9.18 -5.63 -9.50
C VAL A 22 -7.69 -5.43 -9.82
N TYR A 23 -7.11 -6.26 -10.66
CA TYR A 23 -5.72 -6.14 -11.09
C TYR A 23 -5.48 -4.80 -11.82
N GLU A 24 -6.25 -4.52 -12.86
CA GLU A 24 -6.10 -3.31 -13.67
C GLU A 24 -6.28 -2.03 -12.84
N ALA A 25 -7.28 -2.02 -11.96
CA ALA A 25 -7.56 -0.86 -11.12
C ALA A 25 -6.53 -0.63 -10.02
N HIS A 26 -5.91 -1.69 -9.50
CA HIS A 26 -5.12 -1.61 -8.28
C HIS A 26 -3.61 -1.87 -8.47
N TYR A 27 -3.18 -2.52 -9.56
CA TYR A 27 -1.76 -2.79 -9.78
C TYR A 27 -0.90 -1.52 -9.81
N PRO A 28 -1.22 -0.49 -10.62
CA PRO A 28 -0.43 0.74 -10.64
C PRO A 28 -0.42 1.46 -9.29
N ARG A 29 -1.56 1.46 -8.59
CA ARG A 29 -1.70 2.08 -7.27
C ARG A 29 -0.89 1.34 -6.20
N LEU A 30 -0.84 0.01 -6.29
CA LEU A 30 -0.06 -0.81 -5.37
C LEU A 30 1.44 -0.57 -5.56
N VAL A 31 1.92 -0.59 -6.81
CA VAL A 31 3.31 -0.27 -7.11
C VAL A 31 3.68 1.09 -6.53
N ARG A 32 2.85 2.10 -6.79
CA ARG A 32 3.07 3.45 -6.26
C ARG A 32 3.08 3.50 -4.73
N ALA A 33 2.17 2.79 -4.08
CA ALA A 33 2.13 2.73 -2.60
C ALA A 33 3.39 2.06 -2.02
N LEU A 34 3.94 1.07 -2.70
CA LEU A 34 5.19 0.41 -2.32
C LEU A 34 6.40 1.32 -2.52
N GLU A 35 6.44 2.08 -3.63
CA GLU A 35 7.48 3.11 -3.87
C GLU A 35 7.45 4.20 -2.78
N ILE A 36 6.26 4.74 -2.48
CA ILE A 36 6.07 5.68 -1.36
C ILE A 36 6.52 5.04 -0.05
N GLY A 37 6.25 3.75 0.14
CA GLY A 37 6.71 2.97 1.28
C GLY A 37 8.22 2.86 1.39
N GLY A 38 8.99 3.17 0.33
CA GLY A 38 10.44 3.21 0.32
C GLY A 38 11.11 2.10 -0.49
N LEU A 39 10.34 1.32 -1.27
CA LEU A 39 10.94 0.36 -2.21
C LEU A 39 11.34 1.10 -3.50
N ASP A 40 12.40 0.65 -4.12
CA ASP A 40 12.71 1.03 -5.50
C ASP A 40 11.67 0.44 -6.46
N ARG A 41 11.51 1.04 -7.62
CA ARG A 41 10.46 0.64 -8.57
C ARG A 41 10.55 -0.83 -9.02
N PRO A 42 11.71 -1.39 -9.40
CA PRO A 42 11.79 -2.81 -9.75
C PRO A 42 11.33 -3.73 -8.62
N THR A 43 11.77 -3.48 -7.40
CA THR A 43 11.36 -4.26 -6.23
C THR A 43 9.87 -4.08 -5.93
N ALA A 44 9.32 -2.88 -6.09
CA ALA A 44 7.89 -2.62 -5.91
C ALA A 44 7.03 -3.38 -6.93
N GLU A 45 7.47 -3.44 -8.20
CA GLU A 45 6.80 -4.19 -9.26
C GLU A 45 6.83 -5.71 -8.98
N ASP A 46 7.98 -6.25 -8.57
CA ASP A 46 8.12 -7.67 -8.21
C ASP A 46 7.21 -8.06 -7.03
N VAL A 47 7.21 -7.24 -5.98
CA VAL A 47 6.35 -7.45 -4.81
C VAL A 47 4.87 -7.35 -5.19
N ALA A 48 4.50 -6.40 -6.03
CA ALA A 48 3.12 -6.26 -6.49
C ALA A 48 2.68 -7.48 -7.31
N GLN A 49 3.49 -7.93 -8.25
CA GLN A 49 3.21 -9.13 -9.05
C GLN A 49 3.04 -10.36 -8.17
N GLU A 50 3.95 -10.59 -7.24
CA GLU A 50 3.88 -11.73 -6.30
C GLU A 50 2.63 -11.65 -5.41
N ALA A 51 2.25 -10.45 -4.95
CA ALA A 51 1.04 -10.27 -4.15
C ALA A 51 -0.22 -10.61 -4.94
N PHE A 52 -0.31 -10.19 -6.20
CA PHE A 52 -1.42 -10.53 -7.08
C PHE A 52 -1.43 -12.02 -7.43
N ALA A 53 -0.28 -12.63 -7.72
CA ALA A 53 -0.18 -14.06 -7.99
C ALA A 53 -0.66 -14.91 -6.82
N ARG A 54 -0.24 -14.60 -5.59
CA ARG A 54 -0.73 -15.25 -4.36
C ARG A 54 -2.23 -15.02 -4.15
N THR A 55 -2.72 -13.81 -4.43
CA THR A 55 -4.15 -13.50 -4.32
C THR A 55 -4.96 -14.31 -5.32
N LEU A 56 -4.49 -14.45 -6.54
CA LEU A 56 -5.14 -15.27 -7.59
C LEU A 56 -5.29 -16.71 -7.13
N GLY A 57 -4.26 -17.30 -6.52
CA GLY A 57 -4.32 -18.66 -5.98
C GLY A 57 -5.43 -18.88 -4.92
N HIS A 58 -5.86 -17.79 -4.28
CA HIS A 58 -6.93 -17.81 -3.27
C HIS A 58 -8.19 -17.03 -3.69
N TRP A 59 -8.29 -16.62 -4.96
CA TRP A 59 -9.28 -15.66 -5.45
C TRP A 59 -10.72 -16.06 -5.17
N ARG A 60 -11.07 -17.33 -5.32
CA ARG A 60 -12.42 -17.85 -5.02
C ARG A 60 -12.89 -17.49 -3.61
N ARG A 61 -11.98 -17.44 -2.65
CA ARG A 61 -12.26 -17.10 -1.25
C ARG A 61 -12.14 -15.61 -1.00
N VAL A 62 -11.14 -14.96 -1.61
CA VAL A 62 -10.87 -13.53 -1.42
C VAL A 62 -11.98 -12.66 -1.99
N ARG A 63 -12.53 -13.00 -3.17
CA ARG A 63 -13.60 -12.23 -3.82
C ARG A 63 -14.90 -12.19 -3.02
N LEU A 64 -15.14 -13.18 -2.16
CA LEU A 64 -16.30 -13.23 -1.27
C LEU A 64 -16.13 -12.38 0.00
N GLY A 65 -14.94 -11.85 0.22
CA GLY A 65 -14.66 -10.97 1.36
C GLY A 65 -15.14 -9.55 1.12
N THR A 66 -15.19 -8.78 2.19
CA THR A 66 -15.66 -7.38 2.16
C THR A 66 -14.69 -6.41 1.47
N ASN A 67 -13.42 -6.79 1.32
CA ASN A 67 -12.39 -5.93 0.74
C ASN A 67 -11.31 -6.75 0.02
N PRO A 68 -11.60 -7.28 -1.19
CA PRO A 68 -10.61 -8.00 -1.99
C PRO A 68 -9.34 -7.20 -2.31
N PRO A 69 -9.40 -5.92 -2.71
CA PRO A 69 -8.18 -5.12 -2.90
C PRO A 69 -7.34 -4.99 -1.63
N GLY A 70 -7.97 -4.79 -0.48
CA GLY A 70 -7.28 -4.73 0.81
C GLY A 70 -6.50 -6.01 1.14
N TYR A 71 -6.94 -7.17 0.65
CA TYR A 71 -6.19 -8.42 0.78
C TYR A 71 -4.89 -8.38 -0.03
N VAL A 72 -4.93 -7.88 -1.27
CA VAL A 72 -3.76 -7.71 -2.13
C VAL A 72 -2.74 -6.79 -1.45
N TYR A 73 -3.17 -5.61 -1.01
CA TYR A 73 -2.28 -4.66 -0.33
C TYR A 73 -1.66 -5.25 0.93
N ARG A 74 -2.44 -5.92 1.78
CA ARG A 74 -1.91 -6.62 2.97
C ARG A 74 -0.86 -7.66 2.61
N THR A 75 -1.08 -8.41 1.53
CA THR A 75 -0.13 -9.42 1.05
C THR A 75 1.17 -8.76 0.59
N ALA A 76 1.09 -7.71 -0.22
CA ALA A 76 2.24 -6.97 -0.73
C ALA A 76 3.08 -6.36 0.41
N PHE A 77 2.44 -5.64 1.33
CA PHE A 77 3.14 -5.02 2.47
C PHE A 77 3.73 -6.05 3.45
N ARG A 78 3.16 -7.26 3.52
CA ARG A 78 3.78 -8.36 4.26
C ARG A 78 5.02 -8.90 3.56
N LEU A 79 4.98 -9.02 2.23
CA LEU A 79 6.12 -9.44 1.42
C LEU A 79 7.28 -8.44 1.49
N SER A 80 6.98 -7.17 1.41
CA SER A 80 7.98 -6.09 1.48
C SER A 80 8.59 -5.88 2.87
N ARG A 81 8.05 -6.52 3.90
CA ARG A 81 8.51 -6.36 5.30
C ARG A 81 9.97 -6.71 5.51
N SER A 82 10.53 -7.67 4.78
CA SER A 82 11.94 -8.03 4.86
C SER A 82 12.85 -6.92 4.33
N HIS A 83 12.44 -6.24 3.26
CA HIS A 83 13.17 -5.12 2.68
C HIS A 83 13.25 -3.95 3.68
N TRP A 84 12.16 -3.65 4.37
CA TRP A 84 12.14 -2.56 5.37
C TRP A 84 12.93 -2.86 6.64
N LYS A 85 13.04 -4.14 7.04
CA LYS A 85 13.85 -4.53 8.20
C LYS A 85 15.34 -4.40 7.95
N HIS A 86 15.80 -4.56 6.72
CA HIS A 86 17.21 -4.46 6.36
C HIS A 86 17.66 -3.00 6.18
N GLU A 87 16.80 -2.15 5.60
CA GLU A 87 17.15 -0.73 5.38
C GLU A 87 16.94 0.15 6.61
N TYR A 88 16.08 -0.26 7.55
CA TYR A 88 15.72 0.56 8.72
C TYR A 88 15.58 -0.30 9.96
N PRO A 89 16.62 -0.43 10.80
CA PRO A 89 16.50 -1.01 12.13
C PRO A 89 15.40 -0.28 12.91
N LEU A 90 14.61 -1.05 13.65
CA LEU A 90 13.40 -0.57 14.34
C LEU A 90 13.63 0.54 15.39
N GLU A 91 14.87 0.97 15.60
CA GLU A 91 15.28 1.86 16.69
C GLU A 91 15.86 3.22 16.24
N THR A 92 16.00 3.48 14.94
CA THR A 92 16.61 4.75 14.50
C THR A 92 15.56 5.67 13.88
N GLU A 93 15.18 6.72 14.61
CA GLU A 93 14.36 7.86 14.14
C GLU A 93 15.18 8.80 13.23
N GLN A 94 15.96 8.30 12.32
CA GLN A 94 16.66 9.18 11.37
C GLN A 94 15.92 9.26 10.06
N ALA A 95 15.47 10.48 9.73
CA ALA A 95 14.91 10.82 8.44
C ALA A 95 15.94 10.59 7.33
N SER A 96 15.73 9.58 6.51
CA SER A 96 16.47 9.43 5.26
C SER A 96 15.88 10.39 4.25
N ARG A 97 16.54 11.55 4.07
CA ARG A 97 16.32 12.41 2.90
C ARG A 97 16.85 11.65 1.68
N ARG A 98 15.94 11.12 0.88
CA ARG A 98 16.22 10.85 -0.53
C ARG A 98 15.56 11.95 -1.34
N ASP A 99 16.42 12.82 -1.89
CA ASP A 99 16.07 13.79 -2.92
C ASP A 99 15.62 13.03 -4.17
N THR A 100 14.33 13.03 -4.46
CA THR A 100 13.82 12.79 -5.80
C THR A 100 12.96 13.98 -6.17
N ALA A 101 13.57 14.85 -6.97
CA ALA A 101 12.94 16.03 -7.53
C ALA A 101 11.82 15.68 -8.52
N ALA A 102 10.76 16.47 -8.40
CA ALA A 102 9.84 16.96 -9.42
C ALA A 102 9.23 15.96 -10.42
N GLU A 103 7.90 15.77 -10.29
CA GLU A 103 6.94 16.09 -11.35
C GLU A 103 5.50 15.67 -10.96
N ALA A 104 4.59 16.62 -11.08
CA ALA A 104 3.12 16.59 -10.99
C ALA A 104 2.46 17.22 -9.74
N ALA A 105 1.92 18.41 -9.95
CA ALA A 105 1.76 19.46 -8.92
C ALA A 105 0.57 19.39 -7.92
N SER A 106 -0.17 18.29 -7.75
CA SER A 106 -1.18 18.20 -6.67
C SER A 106 -1.15 16.92 -5.85
N ASN A 107 -0.67 15.82 -6.41
CA ASN A 107 -0.33 14.62 -5.63
C ASN A 107 1.10 14.68 -5.09
N LEU A 108 1.93 15.57 -5.60
CA LEU A 108 3.34 15.79 -5.24
C LEU A 108 3.52 16.22 -3.79
N GLY A 109 2.65 17.06 -3.28
CA GLY A 109 2.74 17.52 -1.89
C GLY A 109 2.61 16.37 -0.90
N LEU A 110 1.59 15.51 -1.07
CA LEU A 110 1.35 14.38 -0.18
C LEU A 110 2.45 13.32 -0.30
N GLU A 111 2.88 13.01 -1.52
CA GLU A 111 3.93 12.00 -1.75
C GLU A 111 5.29 12.47 -1.24
N ALA A 112 5.64 13.73 -1.49
CA ALA A 112 6.85 14.34 -0.96
C ALA A 112 6.83 14.37 0.57
N ALA A 113 5.67 14.73 1.14
CA ALA A 113 5.45 14.72 2.58
C ALA A 113 5.62 13.33 3.18
N LEU A 114 5.00 12.32 2.58
CA LEU A 114 5.15 10.93 3.03
C LEU A 114 6.59 10.45 2.89
N SER A 115 7.28 10.82 1.80
CA SER A 115 8.67 10.43 1.55
C SER A 115 9.66 11.07 2.54
N SER A 116 9.33 12.24 3.09
CA SER A 116 10.15 12.89 4.13
C SER A 116 9.99 12.29 5.52
N MET A 117 8.94 11.49 5.74
CA MET A 117 8.68 10.86 7.05
C MET A 117 9.65 9.72 7.34
N PRO A 118 9.94 9.44 8.63
CA PRO A 118 10.61 8.21 9.04
C PRO A 118 9.89 6.97 8.49
N ALA A 119 10.64 5.95 8.05
CA ALA A 119 10.11 4.79 7.32
C ALA A 119 8.90 4.13 7.98
N ARG A 120 8.93 3.94 9.30
CA ARG A 120 7.81 3.35 10.06
C ARG A 120 6.56 4.22 10.01
N ARG A 121 6.70 5.55 10.16
CA ARG A 121 5.58 6.52 10.08
C ARG A 121 5.01 6.54 8.67
N ARG A 122 5.86 6.64 7.68
CA ARG A 122 5.51 6.58 6.26
C ARG A 122 4.74 5.32 5.90
N ALA A 123 5.21 4.13 6.31
CA ALA A 123 4.51 2.87 6.07
C ALA A 123 3.10 2.85 6.70
N CYS A 124 2.96 3.30 7.95
CA CYS A 124 1.65 3.40 8.60
C CYS A 124 0.72 4.39 7.88
N ALA A 125 1.24 5.57 7.52
CA ALA A 125 0.48 6.60 6.81
C ALA A 125 0.06 6.12 5.41
N THR A 126 0.95 5.51 4.64
CA THR A 126 0.64 4.96 3.32
C THR A 126 -0.47 3.92 3.39
N LEU A 127 -0.36 2.95 4.32
CA LEU A 127 -1.38 1.91 4.46
C LEU A 127 -2.75 2.46 4.87
N CYS A 128 -2.78 3.44 5.77
CA CYS A 128 -4.06 3.93 6.28
C CYS A 128 -4.63 5.09 5.45
N PHE A 129 -3.81 6.04 4.98
CA PHE A 129 -4.30 7.24 4.28
C PHE A 129 -4.38 7.05 2.76
N VAL A 130 -3.44 6.30 2.17
CA VAL A 130 -3.42 6.08 0.71
C VAL A 130 -4.18 4.82 0.32
N VAL A 131 -3.95 3.72 1.03
CA VAL A 131 -4.57 2.42 0.75
C VAL A 131 -5.93 2.27 1.40
N GLY A 132 -6.20 2.99 2.50
CA GLY A 132 -7.48 2.95 3.22
C GLY A 132 -7.63 1.75 4.17
N LEU A 133 -6.52 1.15 4.61
CA LEU A 133 -6.58 0.09 5.62
C LEU A 133 -6.90 0.67 7.00
N THR A 134 -7.62 -0.10 7.80
CA THR A 134 -7.78 0.21 9.21
C THR A 134 -6.45 0.09 9.98
N PRO A 135 -6.26 0.78 11.11
CA PRO A 135 -5.07 0.64 11.93
C PRO A 135 -4.78 -0.81 12.34
N LYS A 136 -5.82 -1.60 12.58
CA LYS A 136 -5.72 -3.04 12.90
C LYS A 136 -5.20 -3.87 11.73
N GLU A 137 -5.64 -3.57 10.50
CA GLU A 137 -5.16 -4.24 9.29
C GLU A 137 -3.73 -3.84 8.96
N ALA A 138 -3.39 -2.56 9.07
CA ALA A 138 -2.04 -2.04 8.91
C ALA A 138 -1.07 -2.67 9.93
N ALA A 139 -1.48 -2.79 11.20
CA ALA A 139 -0.71 -3.45 12.25
C ALA A 139 -0.37 -4.90 11.89
N ARG A 140 -1.37 -5.65 11.40
CA ARG A 140 -1.17 -7.04 10.94
C ARG A 140 -0.22 -7.12 9.73
N SER A 141 -0.33 -6.19 8.79
CA SER A 141 0.52 -6.13 7.60
C SER A 141 1.96 -5.82 7.94
N LEU A 142 2.19 -4.87 8.83
CA LEU A 142 3.52 -4.44 9.27
C LEU A 142 4.11 -5.33 10.39
N GLY A 143 3.28 -6.14 11.05
CA GLY A 143 3.69 -6.98 12.17
C GLY A 143 4.10 -6.20 13.40
N ILE A 144 3.39 -5.11 13.68
CA ILE A 144 3.54 -4.24 14.86
C ILE A 144 2.23 -4.16 15.63
N ALA A 145 2.25 -3.62 16.84
CA ALA A 145 1.03 -3.41 17.62
C ALA A 145 0.13 -2.32 17.02
N GLU A 146 -1.19 -2.49 17.13
CA GLU A 146 -2.16 -1.49 16.66
C GLU A 146 -1.95 -0.12 17.34
N GLY A 147 -1.63 -0.11 18.63
CA GLY A 147 -1.31 1.12 19.36
C GLY A 147 -0.12 1.87 18.77
N THR A 148 0.89 1.14 18.27
CA THR A 148 2.03 1.73 17.56
C THR A 148 1.58 2.38 16.25
N VAL A 149 0.71 1.71 15.47
CA VAL A 149 0.16 2.29 14.24
C VAL A 149 -0.60 3.58 14.55
N ARG A 150 -1.48 3.57 15.55
CA ARG A 150 -2.26 4.75 15.97
C ARG A 150 -1.35 5.92 16.38
N LYS A 151 -0.28 5.65 17.12
CA LYS A 151 0.73 6.65 17.48
C LYS A 151 1.40 7.24 16.23
N GLN A 152 1.86 6.39 15.31
CA GLN A 152 2.52 6.84 14.08
C GLN A 152 1.57 7.64 13.17
N LEU A 153 0.28 7.28 13.13
CA LEU A 153 -0.73 8.05 12.38
C LEU A 153 -0.98 9.43 12.99
N GLY A 154 -0.95 9.55 14.32
CA GLY A 154 -1.01 10.84 15.00
C GLY A 154 0.13 11.75 14.54
N LEU A 155 1.36 11.26 14.65
CA LEU A 155 2.56 11.98 14.22
C LEU A 155 2.55 12.30 12.72
N ALA A 156 2.05 11.39 11.89
CA ALA A 156 1.93 11.63 10.45
C ALA A 156 0.93 12.75 10.12
N ARG A 157 -0.17 12.85 10.87
CA ARG A 157 -1.12 13.97 10.72
C ARG A 157 -0.50 15.31 11.10
N ASP A 158 0.32 15.32 12.15
CA ASP A 158 1.02 16.54 12.57
C ASP A 158 2.03 16.97 11.49
N ASP A 159 2.81 16.03 10.93
CA ASP A 159 3.72 16.31 9.81
C ASP A 159 2.97 16.85 8.58
N LEU A 160 1.83 16.24 8.23
CA LEU A 160 1.02 16.66 7.08
C LEU A 160 0.37 18.03 7.29
N ARG A 161 -0.07 18.34 8.52
CA ARG A 161 -0.63 19.65 8.85
C ARG A 161 0.39 20.76 8.67
N TYR A 162 1.63 20.52 9.07
CA TYR A 162 2.72 21.48 8.93
C TYR A 162 3.02 21.84 7.47
N LEU A 163 2.76 20.92 6.54
CA LEU A 163 2.97 21.12 5.11
C LEU A 163 1.82 21.84 4.40
N VAL A 164 0.62 21.82 5.00
CA VAL A 164 -0.56 22.54 4.47
C VAL A 164 -0.62 23.97 5.02
N GLU A 165 -0.02 24.18 6.20
CA GLU A 165 0.04 25.48 6.88
C GLU A 165 1.38 26.22 6.61
N GLU A 166 2.00 26.10 5.43
CA GLU A 166 3.13 26.99 5.10
C GLU A 166 2.67 28.44 5.23
N PRO A 167 3.27 29.25 6.12
CA PRO A 167 2.89 30.64 6.28
C PRO A 167 3.21 31.38 4.97
N GLU A 168 2.23 32.13 4.45
CA GLU A 168 2.47 33.15 3.44
C GLU A 168 3.69 33.98 3.87
N MET A 169 4.77 33.86 3.12
CA MET A 169 5.92 34.72 3.31
C MET A 169 5.44 36.18 3.16
N PRO A 170 5.56 37.04 4.17
CA PRO A 170 5.23 38.43 4.00
C PRO A 170 6.20 39.05 2.99
N SER A 171 5.62 39.72 1.99
CA SER A 171 6.31 40.51 0.95
C SER A 171 7.13 41.65 1.56
#